data_50a40dc03e260bb58264d2631d4f4f2f
#
_entry.id   50a40dc03e260bb58264d2631d4f4f2f
#
_cell.length_a   1.000
_cell.length_b   1.000
_cell.length_c   1.000
_cell.angle_alpha   90.00
_cell.angle_beta   90.00
_cell.angle_gamma   90.00
#
_symmetry.space_group_name_H-M   'P 1'
#
loop_
_entity.id
_entity.type
_entity.pdbx_description
1 polymer ?
#
loop_
_entity_poly.entity_id
_entity_poly.type
_entity_poly.pdbx_seq_one_letter_code
_entity_poly.pdbx_strand_id
1 'polypeptide(L)'
;AGVPLALHPEAEARIRERLASMNRPITQSMLDMGRFPAGSRTIPNPVNGIVGFSYADHHFVPGFPEMAWPMIEWVLDNGYRDRFNAKPEVEGAIIVWEGIEGLLVDLMERIERDYPGLTVFSLPSLGTDAKRRHLELGVRGAPEQVPPAMAEIEAEIARRGLSFDSK
;
A
#
# COMPACT_ATOMS: atom_id res chain seq x y z
N ALA A 1 -12.75 20.47 3.82
CA ALA A 1 -13.94 19.77 4.34
C ALA A 1 -15.22 20.67 4.22
N GLY A 2 -15.05 21.99 4.15
CA GLY A 2 -16.19 22.92 4.08
C GLY A 2 -17.05 23.01 5.37
N VAL A 3 -16.57 22.39 6.46
CA VAL A 3 -17.22 22.37 7.78
C VAL A 3 -16.27 22.92 8.86
N PRO A 4 -16.79 23.50 9.95
CA PRO A 4 -15.95 24.02 11.02
C PRO A 4 -15.19 22.91 11.75
N LEU A 5 -14.03 23.25 12.33
CA LEU A 5 -13.34 22.41 13.28
C LEU A 5 -14.01 22.51 14.64
N ALA A 6 -14.36 21.39 15.23
CA ALA A 6 -14.94 21.29 16.58
C ALA A 6 -14.10 20.35 17.43
N LEU A 7 -14.01 20.62 18.75
CA LEU A 7 -13.39 19.70 19.68
C LEU A 7 -14.27 18.44 19.76
N HIS A 8 -13.68 17.30 19.37
CA HIS A 8 -14.40 16.03 19.36
C HIS A 8 -14.48 15.47 20.78
N PRO A 9 -15.66 15.08 21.29
CA PRO A 9 -15.82 14.67 22.67
C PRO A 9 -14.93 13.50 23.09
N GLU A 10 -14.79 12.49 22.22
CA GLU A 10 -13.93 11.35 22.51
C GLU A 10 -12.45 11.73 22.48
N ALA A 11 -12.02 12.57 21.53
CA ALA A 11 -10.65 13.06 21.49
C ALA A 11 -10.30 13.86 22.74
N GLU A 12 -11.19 14.74 23.17
CA GLU A 12 -11.04 15.48 24.43
C GLU A 12 -10.89 14.54 25.63
N ALA A 13 -11.77 13.55 25.75
CA ALA A 13 -11.73 12.57 26.84
C ALA A 13 -10.38 11.84 26.87
N ARG A 14 -9.90 11.36 25.73
CA ARG A 14 -8.61 10.66 25.62
C ARG A 14 -7.41 11.55 25.92
N ILE A 15 -7.43 12.80 25.46
CA ILE A 15 -6.37 13.77 25.79
C ILE A 15 -6.33 14.04 27.30
N ARG A 16 -7.48 14.25 27.92
CA ARG A 16 -7.56 14.48 29.37
C ARG A 16 -7.10 13.28 30.19
N GLU A 17 -7.53 12.08 29.82
CA GLU A 17 -7.10 10.82 30.42
C GLU A 17 -5.58 10.63 30.33
N ARG A 18 -5.02 10.85 29.14
CA ARG A 18 -3.57 10.74 28.91
C ARG A 18 -2.77 11.74 29.73
N LEU A 19 -3.20 12.99 29.78
CA LEU A 19 -2.51 14.02 30.54
C LEU A 19 -2.60 13.75 32.06
N ALA A 20 -3.75 13.28 32.56
CA ALA A 20 -3.91 12.89 33.94
C ALA A 20 -2.97 11.73 34.31
N SER A 21 -2.84 10.70 33.47
CA SER A 21 -1.92 9.57 33.70
C SER A 21 -0.45 10.00 33.75
N MET A 22 -0.10 11.11 33.12
CA MET A 22 1.24 11.69 33.13
C MET A 22 1.45 12.77 34.17
N ASN A 23 0.43 13.05 35.00
CA ASN A 23 0.39 14.15 35.96
C ASN A 23 0.75 15.51 35.33
N ARG A 24 0.24 15.77 34.11
CA ARG A 24 0.49 17.02 33.35
C ARG A 24 -0.76 17.91 33.34
N PRO A 25 -0.58 19.25 33.42
CA PRO A 25 -1.68 20.18 33.28
C PRO A 25 -2.26 20.15 31.86
N ILE A 26 -3.57 20.36 31.78
CA ILE A 26 -4.28 20.48 30.50
C ILE A 26 -4.12 21.91 29.99
N THR A 27 -3.64 22.07 28.78
CA THR A 27 -3.54 23.37 28.09
C THR A 27 -4.50 23.42 26.90
N GLN A 28 -4.88 24.62 26.47
CA GLN A 28 -5.73 24.80 25.29
C GLN A 28 -5.09 24.19 24.03
N SER A 29 -3.80 24.39 23.85
CA SER A 29 -3.03 23.83 22.73
C SER A 29 -3.10 22.30 22.66
N MET A 30 -3.14 21.62 23.82
CA MET A 30 -3.31 20.16 23.86
C MET A 30 -4.72 19.74 23.47
N LEU A 31 -5.74 20.48 23.90
CA LEU A 31 -7.12 20.23 23.50
C LEU A 31 -7.36 20.53 22.03
N ASP A 32 -6.65 21.48 21.46
CA ASP A 32 -6.75 21.82 20.03
C ASP A 32 -6.31 20.67 19.13
N MET A 33 -5.49 19.73 19.59
CA MET A 33 -5.16 18.49 18.87
C MET A 33 -6.38 17.59 18.63
N GLY A 34 -7.43 17.74 19.44
CA GLY A 34 -8.69 17.01 19.30
C GLY A 34 -9.76 17.75 18.48
N ARG A 35 -9.40 18.86 17.82
CA ARG A 35 -10.34 19.61 16.96
C ARG A 35 -10.32 19.02 15.56
N PHE A 36 -11.40 18.37 15.21
CA PHE A 36 -11.59 17.71 13.93
C PHE A 36 -12.71 18.39 13.13
N PRO A 37 -12.80 18.19 11.81
CA PRO A 37 -13.99 18.60 11.03
C PRO A 37 -15.26 18.06 11.69
N ALA A 38 -16.29 18.89 11.80
CA ALA A 38 -17.55 18.46 12.40
C ALA A 38 -18.13 17.25 11.66
N GLY A 39 -18.53 16.21 12.39
CA GLY A 39 -18.96 14.92 11.83
C GLY A 39 -17.86 13.89 11.59
N SER A 40 -16.62 14.16 12.01
CA SER A 40 -15.56 13.18 12.00
C SER A 40 -15.85 11.98 12.91
N ARG A 41 -15.32 10.81 12.55
CA ARG A 41 -15.26 9.62 13.42
C ARG A 41 -13.84 9.43 13.91
N THR A 42 -13.67 8.95 15.12
CA THR A 42 -12.35 8.69 15.70
C THR A 42 -11.74 7.41 15.17
N ILE A 43 -10.41 7.40 15.12
CA ILE A 43 -9.58 6.22 14.86
C ILE A 43 -8.81 5.95 16.15
N PRO A 44 -9.01 4.79 16.81
CA PRO A 44 -8.34 4.48 18.06
C PRO A 44 -6.82 4.34 17.87
N ASN A 45 -6.06 4.86 18.83
CA ASN A 45 -4.61 4.72 18.86
C ASN A 45 -4.20 3.82 20.04
N PRO A 46 -3.77 2.58 19.78
CA PRO A 46 -3.43 1.62 20.82
C PRO A 46 -2.12 1.95 21.55
N VAL A 47 -1.30 2.83 20.99
CA VAL A 47 0.04 3.12 21.55
C VAL A 47 -0.03 4.15 22.68
N ASN A 48 -0.74 5.26 22.47
CA ASN A 48 -0.79 6.35 23.45
C ASN A 48 -2.19 6.85 23.77
N GLY A 49 -3.23 6.29 23.15
CA GLY A 49 -4.63 6.66 23.38
C GLY A 49 -5.09 7.94 22.67
N ILE A 50 -4.19 8.73 22.07
CA ILE A 50 -4.57 9.95 21.35
C ILE A 50 -5.09 9.57 19.98
N VAL A 51 -6.39 9.70 19.79
CA VAL A 51 -7.10 9.25 18.60
C VAL A 51 -6.74 10.04 17.34
N GLY A 52 -6.73 9.36 16.19
CA GLY A 52 -6.85 9.99 14.89
C GLY A 52 -8.31 10.23 14.52
N PHE A 53 -8.56 10.62 13.28
CA PHE A 53 -9.94 10.81 12.82
C PHE A 53 -10.11 10.44 11.34
N SER A 54 -11.34 10.10 10.99
CA SER A 54 -11.83 9.94 9.63
C SER A 54 -12.89 10.98 9.32
N TYR A 55 -12.79 11.61 8.16
CA TYR A 55 -13.81 12.49 7.62
C TYR A 55 -14.01 12.19 6.15
N ALA A 56 -15.25 11.88 5.75
CA ALA A 56 -15.56 11.28 4.46
C ALA A 56 -14.63 10.04 4.25
N ASP A 57 -14.06 9.86 3.07
CA ASP A 57 -13.13 8.75 2.77
C ASP A 57 -11.65 9.10 3.02
N HIS A 58 -11.39 10.07 3.92
CA HIS A 58 -10.04 10.46 4.31
C HIS A 58 -9.77 10.07 5.75
N HIS A 59 -8.58 9.53 6.00
CA HIS A 59 -8.14 9.05 7.30
C HIS A 59 -6.87 9.76 7.72
N PHE A 60 -6.88 10.30 8.93
CA PHE A 60 -5.79 11.10 9.48
C PHE A 60 -5.23 10.41 10.72
N VAL A 61 -3.97 10.05 10.65
CA VAL A 61 -3.21 9.37 11.71
C VAL A 61 -1.90 10.12 11.98
N PRO A 62 -1.26 9.93 13.15
CA PRO A 62 0.05 10.50 13.44
C PRO A 62 1.11 10.07 12.43
N GLY A 63 2.12 10.91 12.18
CA GLY A 63 3.24 10.60 11.29
C GLY A 63 4.28 9.63 11.86
N PHE A 64 4.04 9.05 13.03
CA PHE A 64 4.94 8.07 13.66
C PHE A 64 4.50 6.65 13.26
N PRO A 65 5.36 5.87 12.57
CA PRO A 65 5.00 4.54 12.07
C PRO A 65 4.40 3.60 13.12
N GLU A 66 4.95 3.62 14.34
CA GLU A 66 4.50 2.77 15.45
C GLU A 66 3.04 3.03 15.84
N MET A 67 2.56 4.26 15.63
CA MET A 67 1.18 4.65 15.87
C MET A 67 0.33 4.50 14.61
N ALA A 68 0.87 4.94 13.47
CA ALA A 68 0.13 4.99 12.22
C ALA A 68 -0.27 3.58 11.73
N TRP A 69 0.62 2.61 11.76
CA TRP A 69 0.35 1.27 11.24
C TRP A 69 -0.83 0.58 11.92
N PRO A 70 -0.88 0.41 13.25
CA PRO A 70 -2.03 -0.22 13.89
C PRO A 70 -3.33 0.59 13.73
N MET A 71 -3.24 1.91 13.56
CA MET A 71 -4.41 2.75 13.31
C MET A 71 -4.93 2.58 11.87
N ILE A 72 -4.03 2.46 10.89
CA ILE A 72 -4.39 2.18 9.49
C ILE A 72 -4.98 0.77 9.38
N GLU A 73 -4.37 -0.22 10.01
CA GLU A 73 -4.89 -1.59 10.07
C GLU A 73 -6.31 -1.61 10.64
N TRP A 74 -6.54 -0.90 11.75
CA TRP A 74 -7.89 -0.76 12.31
C TRP A 74 -8.89 -0.13 11.32
N VAL A 75 -8.48 0.91 10.59
CA VAL A 75 -9.33 1.55 9.56
C VAL A 75 -9.68 0.56 8.46
N LEU A 76 -8.70 -0.19 7.97
CA LEU A 76 -8.90 -1.19 6.91
C LEU A 76 -9.87 -2.29 7.39
N ASP A 77 -9.64 -2.82 8.58
CA ASP A 77 -10.47 -3.90 9.14
C ASP A 77 -11.91 -3.49 9.43
N ASN A 78 -12.13 -2.24 9.83
CA ASN A 78 -13.46 -1.76 10.25
C ASN A 78 -14.22 -0.99 9.15
N GLY A 79 -13.51 -0.47 8.15
CA GLY A 79 -14.12 0.34 7.09
C GLY A 79 -14.11 -0.27 5.71
N TYR A 80 -13.19 -1.25 5.47
CA TYR A 80 -12.92 -1.73 4.11
C TYR A 80 -12.84 -3.26 3.98
N ARG A 81 -13.22 -4.00 5.02
CA ARG A 81 -13.11 -5.45 5.07
C ARG A 81 -13.80 -6.15 3.89
N ASP A 82 -14.94 -5.66 3.48
CA ASP A 82 -15.74 -6.18 2.34
C ASP A 82 -15.05 -5.97 0.99
N ARG A 83 -14.03 -5.13 0.95
CA ARG A 83 -13.21 -4.88 -0.25
C ARG A 83 -11.96 -5.75 -0.31
N PHE A 84 -11.63 -6.46 0.78
CA PHE A 84 -10.47 -7.35 0.80
C PHE A 84 -10.71 -8.53 -0.13
N ASN A 85 -9.76 -8.74 -1.03
CA ASN A 85 -9.82 -9.83 -2.02
C ASN A 85 -11.10 -9.86 -2.88
N ALA A 86 -11.80 -8.73 -3.01
CA ALA A 86 -13.00 -8.63 -3.85
C ALA A 86 -12.74 -8.99 -5.32
N LYS A 87 -11.49 -8.80 -5.76
CA LYS A 87 -10.95 -9.33 -7.02
C LYS A 87 -9.64 -10.02 -6.69
N PRO A 88 -9.61 -11.35 -6.60
CA PRO A 88 -8.37 -12.06 -6.35
C PRO A 88 -7.41 -11.82 -7.51
N GLU A 89 -6.23 -11.30 -7.20
CA GLU A 89 -5.13 -11.13 -8.13
C GLU A 89 -4.00 -12.06 -7.71
N VAL A 90 -3.31 -12.60 -8.69
CA VAL A 90 -2.06 -13.34 -8.49
C VAL A 90 -0.96 -12.66 -9.29
N GLU A 91 0.26 -12.97 -8.93
CA GLU A 91 1.45 -12.47 -9.58
C GLU A 91 2.29 -13.65 -10.06
N GLY A 92 2.81 -13.54 -11.28
CA GLY A 92 3.82 -14.43 -11.81
C GLY A 92 5.01 -13.60 -12.30
N ALA A 93 6.23 -14.08 -12.04
CA ALA A 93 7.44 -13.38 -12.47
C ALA A 93 8.58 -14.36 -12.77
N ILE A 94 9.51 -13.89 -13.61
CA ILE A 94 10.80 -14.53 -13.90
C ILE A 94 11.94 -13.55 -13.66
N ILE A 95 13.12 -14.09 -13.39
CA ILE A 95 14.37 -13.33 -13.35
C ILE A 95 15.09 -13.49 -14.68
N VAL A 96 15.09 -12.45 -15.48
CA VAL A 96 15.81 -12.43 -16.77
C VAL A 96 17.24 -11.94 -16.53
N TRP A 97 18.20 -12.82 -16.71
CA TRP A 97 19.61 -12.50 -16.50
C TRP A 97 20.15 -11.60 -17.60
N GLU A 98 20.88 -10.55 -17.21
CA GLU A 98 21.41 -9.50 -18.11
C GLU A 98 20.33 -8.80 -18.94
N GLY A 99 19.06 -8.94 -18.55
CA GLY A 99 17.92 -8.33 -19.23
C GLY A 99 18.04 -6.80 -19.24
N ILE A 100 17.71 -6.21 -20.38
CA ILE A 100 17.63 -4.76 -20.59
C ILE A 100 16.17 -4.42 -20.85
N GLU A 101 15.54 -3.68 -19.96
CA GLU A 101 14.12 -3.34 -20.03
C GLU A 101 13.74 -2.74 -21.38
N GLY A 102 14.53 -1.79 -21.90
CA GLY A 102 14.27 -1.13 -23.19
C GLY A 102 14.22 -2.06 -24.40
N LEU A 103 14.80 -3.28 -24.30
CA LEU A 103 14.73 -4.30 -25.35
C LEU A 103 13.54 -5.24 -25.20
N LEU A 104 12.73 -5.08 -24.15
CA LEU A 104 11.58 -5.91 -23.83
C LEU A 104 10.26 -5.12 -23.82
N VAL A 105 10.30 -3.82 -24.10
CA VAL A 105 9.11 -2.94 -24.11
C VAL A 105 8.04 -3.47 -25.08
N ASP A 106 8.45 -3.88 -26.27
CA ASP A 106 7.55 -4.43 -27.30
C ASP A 106 6.82 -5.71 -26.83
N LEU A 107 7.51 -6.55 -26.05
CA LEU A 107 6.91 -7.71 -25.42
C LEU A 107 5.92 -7.29 -24.33
N MET A 108 6.31 -6.36 -23.47
CA MET A 108 5.46 -5.88 -22.39
C MET A 108 4.16 -5.27 -22.92
N GLU A 109 4.25 -4.37 -23.91
CA GLU A 109 3.10 -3.75 -24.56
C GLU A 109 2.19 -4.79 -25.27
N ARG A 110 2.79 -5.84 -25.85
CA ARG A 110 2.03 -6.92 -26.47
C ARG A 110 1.23 -7.70 -25.42
N ILE A 111 1.86 -8.07 -24.30
CA ILE A 111 1.18 -8.80 -23.22
C ILE A 111 0.03 -7.97 -22.65
N GLU A 112 0.21 -6.68 -22.38
CA GLU A 112 -0.88 -5.80 -21.88
C GLU A 112 -2.04 -5.70 -22.87
N ARG A 113 -1.75 -5.64 -24.16
CA ARG A 113 -2.78 -5.59 -25.20
C ARG A 113 -3.54 -6.91 -25.36
N ASP A 114 -2.82 -8.05 -25.31
CA ASP A 114 -3.37 -9.37 -25.61
C ASP A 114 -4.06 -10.00 -24.37
N TYR A 115 -3.74 -9.51 -23.17
CA TYR A 115 -4.35 -9.90 -21.89
C TYR A 115 -4.96 -8.69 -21.15
N PRO A 116 -6.10 -8.16 -21.60
CA PRO A 116 -6.73 -7.01 -20.97
C PRO A 116 -7.04 -7.26 -19.50
N GLY A 117 -6.57 -6.37 -18.63
CA GLY A 117 -6.74 -6.48 -17.19
C GLY A 117 -5.53 -7.04 -16.44
N LEU A 118 -4.50 -7.54 -17.14
CA LEU A 118 -3.20 -7.75 -16.54
C LEU A 118 -2.42 -6.43 -16.47
N THR A 119 -1.60 -6.32 -15.44
CA THR A 119 -0.56 -5.29 -15.33
C THR A 119 0.79 -5.97 -15.51
N VAL A 120 1.56 -5.55 -16.52
CA VAL A 120 2.95 -5.97 -16.68
C VAL A 120 3.84 -5.09 -15.81
N PHE A 121 4.83 -5.69 -15.19
CA PHE A 121 5.84 -4.95 -14.42
C PHE A 121 7.24 -5.42 -14.74
N SER A 122 8.20 -4.51 -14.62
CA SER A 122 9.62 -4.80 -14.69
C SER A 122 10.37 -4.10 -13.57
N LEU A 123 11.31 -4.81 -12.96
CA LEU A 123 12.13 -4.31 -11.84
C LEU A 123 13.61 -4.56 -12.17
N PRO A 124 14.30 -3.59 -12.78
CA PRO A 124 15.71 -3.73 -13.13
C PRO A 124 16.61 -3.68 -11.89
N SER A 125 17.56 -4.61 -11.81
CA SER A 125 18.64 -4.63 -10.85
C SER A 125 19.97 -4.47 -11.56
N LEU A 126 20.70 -3.40 -11.25
CA LEU A 126 22.03 -3.12 -11.84
C LEU A 126 23.09 -4.14 -11.41
N GLY A 127 22.76 -4.98 -10.43
CA GLY A 127 23.74 -5.89 -9.84
C GLY A 127 24.70 -5.17 -8.88
N THR A 128 25.56 -5.93 -8.26
CA THR A 128 26.70 -5.49 -7.43
C THR A 128 27.83 -6.49 -7.61
N ASP A 129 29.00 -6.26 -7.02
CA ASP A 129 30.12 -7.23 -7.05
C ASP A 129 29.73 -8.62 -6.54
N ALA A 130 28.68 -8.72 -5.71
CA ALA A 130 28.15 -9.98 -5.15
C ALA A 130 26.86 -10.46 -5.81
N LYS A 131 26.23 -9.68 -6.71
CA LYS A 131 24.90 -9.98 -7.25
C LYS A 131 24.87 -9.71 -8.74
N ARG A 132 24.59 -10.75 -9.52
CA ARG A 132 24.48 -10.65 -10.97
C ARG A 132 23.37 -9.66 -11.40
N ARG A 133 23.63 -8.87 -12.45
CA ARG A 133 22.63 -8.00 -13.05
C ARG A 133 21.45 -8.82 -13.58
N HIS A 134 20.24 -8.34 -13.36
CA HIS A 134 19.02 -8.99 -13.83
C HIS A 134 17.85 -8.01 -13.96
N LEU A 135 16.82 -8.44 -14.66
CA LEU A 135 15.53 -7.79 -14.70
C LEU A 135 14.49 -8.78 -14.19
N GLU A 136 13.76 -8.42 -13.15
CA GLU A 136 12.54 -9.14 -12.80
C GLU A 136 11.43 -8.67 -13.75
N LEU A 137 10.83 -9.59 -14.50
CA LEU A 137 9.74 -9.34 -15.44
C LEU A 137 8.55 -10.21 -15.04
N GLY A 138 7.40 -9.60 -14.90
CA GLY A 138 6.21 -10.33 -14.48
C GLY A 138 4.91 -9.66 -14.84
N VAL A 139 3.83 -10.35 -14.50
CA VAL A 139 2.46 -9.88 -14.66
C VAL A 139 1.67 -10.09 -13.38
N ARG A 140 0.70 -9.21 -13.14
CA ARG A 140 -0.26 -9.30 -12.05
C ARG A 140 -1.66 -9.15 -12.60
N GLY A 141 -2.60 -9.95 -12.09
CA GLY A 141 -4.02 -9.84 -12.42
C GLY A 141 -4.79 -11.10 -12.10
N ALA A 142 -5.84 -11.36 -12.86
CA ALA A 142 -6.74 -12.48 -12.63
C ALA A 142 -6.00 -13.83 -12.69
N PRO A 143 -6.29 -14.76 -11.73
CA PRO A 143 -5.60 -16.06 -11.63
C PRO A 143 -5.60 -16.89 -12.92
N GLU A 144 -6.64 -16.78 -13.71
CA GLU A 144 -6.79 -17.51 -14.98
C GLU A 144 -5.95 -16.91 -16.14
N GLN A 145 -5.58 -15.64 -16.06
CA GLN A 145 -4.84 -14.95 -17.12
C GLN A 145 -3.32 -14.98 -16.88
N VAL A 146 -2.88 -15.01 -15.63
CA VAL A 146 -1.45 -14.94 -15.29
C VAL A 146 -0.65 -16.13 -15.84
N PRO A 147 -1.08 -17.41 -15.69
CA PRO A 147 -0.30 -18.53 -16.21
C PRO A 147 -0.08 -18.50 -17.73
N PRO A 148 -1.10 -18.28 -18.59
CA PRO A 148 -0.86 -18.22 -20.03
C PRO A 148 -0.01 -17.02 -20.46
N ALA A 149 -0.15 -15.86 -19.83
CA ALA A 149 0.67 -14.70 -20.11
C ALA A 149 2.14 -14.94 -19.73
N MET A 150 2.39 -15.55 -18.58
CA MET A 150 3.76 -15.93 -18.17
C MET A 150 4.38 -16.94 -19.12
N ALA A 151 3.65 -17.95 -19.57
CA ALA A 151 4.15 -18.91 -20.55
C ALA A 151 4.55 -18.23 -21.87
N GLU A 152 3.80 -17.22 -22.32
CA GLU A 152 4.15 -16.44 -23.51
C GLU A 152 5.40 -15.59 -23.29
N ILE A 153 5.54 -14.95 -22.10
CA ILE A 153 6.74 -14.19 -21.74
C ILE A 153 7.96 -15.11 -21.75
N GLU A 154 7.91 -16.26 -21.09
CA GLU A 154 9.01 -17.23 -21.02
C GLU A 154 9.42 -17.72 -22.40
N ALA A 155 8.46 -18.08 -23.24
CA ALA A 155 8.73 -18.51 -24.63
C ALA A 155 9.43 -17.41 -25.44
N GLU A 156 9.00 -16.16 -25.30
CA GLU A 156 9.60 -15.05 -26.02
C GLU A 156 11.00 -14.71 -25.51
N ILE A 157 11.22 -14.73 -24.20
CA ILE A 157 12.55 -14.54 -23.58
C ILE A 157 13.53 -15.61 -24.08
N ALA A 158 13.10 -16.88 -24.09
CA ALA A 158 13.90 -17.98 -24.64
C ALA A 158 14.18 -17.79 -26.14
N ARG A 159 13.19 -17.35 -26.93
CA ARG A 159 13.35 -17.08 -28.38
C ARG A 159 14.38 -15.97 -28.66
N ARG A 160 14.47 -14.98 -27.76
CA ARG A 160 15.47 -13.90 -27.82
C ARG A 160 16.86 -14.35 -27.33
N GLY A 161 17.02 -15.60 -26.91
CA GLY A 161 18.30 -16.14 -26.44
C GLY A 161 18.72 -15.65 -25.05
N LEU A 162 17.78 -15.12 -24.26
CA LEU A 162 18.01 -14.68 -22.91
C LEU A 162 17.78 -15.84 -21.93
N SER A 163 18.63 -15.94 -20.91
CA SER A 163 18.45 -16.90 -19.82
C SER A 163 17.59 -16.32 -18.72
N PHE A 164 16.74 -17.17 -18.12
CA PHE A 164 15.88 -16.77 -17.01
C PHE A 164 15.69 -17.90 -16.01
N ASP A 165 15.28 -17.55 -14.79
CA ASP A 165 14.84 -18.47 -13.75
C ASP A 165 13.42 -18.09 -13.30
N SER A 166 12.60 -19.09 -12.95
CA SER A 166 11.29 -18.86 -12.32
C SER A 166 11.49 -18.29 -10.91
N LYS A 167 10.61 -17.39 -10.51
CA LYS A 167 10.63 -16.77 -9.18
C LYS A 167 9.66 -17.46 -8.21
#